data_83050894aa4a184883280a2bcdc61603
#
_entry.id   83050894aa4a184883280a2bcdc61603
#
_cell.length_a   1.000
_cell.length_b   1.000
_cell.length_c   1.000
_cell.angle_alpha   90.00
_cell.angle_beta   90.00
_cell.angle_gamma   90.00
#
_symmetry.space_group_name_H-M   'P 1'
#
loop_
_entity.id
_entity.type
_entity.pdbx_description
1 polymer ?
#
loop_
_entity_poly.entity_id
_entity_poly.type
_entity_poly.pdbx_seq_one_letter_code
_entity_poly.pdbx_strand_id
1 'polypeptide(L)'
;EMQRSLVGSEMCIRDRNGFKWVVTLFSPEVYESKSIVSYDEAALKQQMNQLSCMDKDKMKPPVDATLKEDKKDGYVIVKEDLGTTVDEEAFWKKLQDSVLNLQSELSMDKEKCYVDPKVKEDSKTLKKTLAKMKSLKDVKITYTFGDKQEVLAGTEICKWMKFEEGKAVVDDEQALAYVKSLGSKYNTVYKPKTLKTSWGSTVTISNGSYGWKIGNDKELEQLKKDIDAGKDVTRDPVYAQTANSHGENDYGDTYVEINLTAQHLYFYKNGNLVVDSDFVSGNISKGNGTPVGAYPVTYTERNATLKGENYSSDVSFWMPYCGNVGMHDASWRSTFGGNIYKRNGSHGCVNLPYAAAKTIFENIAAGYPVLVYELPGTESPKAIAMDQGASVVDAINGIGEVSLGSEGAITNARNAYNGLSEEAKSYVSNYSTLEAAEAAYAGLVSQEAENQANNEAQGQANGVIDLIGQIGKVTTGSGDAIKRARDAYNALSDRAKAMVSNYDTLTAAEEEFK
;
A
#
# COMPACT_ATOMS: atom_id res chain seq x y z
N GLU A 1 71.93 -11.79 -36.86
CA GLU A 1 73.43 -11.81 -36.84
C GLU A 1 73.89 -11.42 -35.46
N MET A 2 74.25 -12.39 -34.65
CA MET A 2 74.96 -12.15 -33.37
C MET A 2 76.43 -11.76 -33.66
N GLN A 3 76.72 -10.47 -33.50
CA GLN A 3 78.11 -10.10 -33.46
C GLN A 3 78.72 -10.63 -32.15
N ARG A 4 79.57 -11.68 -32.28
CA ARG A 4 80.44 -12.14 -31.19
C ARG A 4 81.54 -11.11 -31.06
N SER A 5 81.42 -10.19 -30.16
CA SER A 5 82.56 -9.36 -29.72
C SER A 5 83.18 -10.05 -28.52
N LEU A 6 84.22 -10.85 -28.81
CA LEU A 6 85.16 -11.26 -27.79
C LEU A 6 86.01 -10.02 -27.44
N VAL A 7 85.63 -9.27 -26.44
CA VAL A 7 86.51 -8.33 -25.80
C VAL A 7 87.38 -9.18 -24.93
N GLY A 8 88.58 -9.50 -25.49
CA GLY A 8 89.65 -10.03 -24.73
C GLY A 8 90.03 -9.04 -23.60
N SER A 9 89.53 -9.33 -22.41
CA SER A 9 90.07 -8.67 -21.27
C SER A 9 91.48 -9.18 -21.10
N GLU A 10 92.48 -8.48 -21.66
CA GLU A 10 93.82 -8.57 -21.13
C GLU A 10 93.72 -8.13 -19.66
N MET A 11 93.51 -9.10 -18.80
CA MET A 11 93.71 -8.91 -17.39
C MET A 11 95.22 -8.76 -17.21
N CYS A 12 95.77 -7.56 -17.38
CA CYS A 12 97.02 -7.17 -16.87
C CYS A 12 97.01 -7.24 -15.35
N ILE A 13 97.20 -8.43 -14.80
CA ILE A 13 97.57 -8.58 -13.39
C ILE A 13 98.97 -7.99 -13.21
N ARG A 14 99.01 -6.67 -12.99
CA ARG A 14 100.21 -5.99 -12.45
C ARG A 14 100.08 -6.03 -10.94
N ASP A 15 100.20 -7.24 -10.37
CA ASP A 15 100.44 -7.33 -8.95
C ASP A 15 101.94 -7.33 -8.71
N ARG A 16 102.40 -6.24 -8.11
CA ARG A 16 103.83 -6.06 -7.73
C ARG A 16 104.18 -6.82 -6.44
N ASN A 17 103.31 -7.65 -5.90
CA ASN A 17 103.54 -8.42 -4.70
C ASN A 17 103.81 -9.88 -5.04
N GLY A 18 105.12 -10.20 -5.27
CA GLY A 18 105.58 -11.54 -5.61
C GLY A 18 105.24 -12.64 -4.59
N PHE A 19 104.64 -12.30 -3.45
CA PHE A 19 104.12 -13.25 -2.44
C PHE A 19 102.73 -13.75 -2.71
N LYS A 20 101.86 -12.98 -3.35
CA LYS A 20 100.54 -13.43 -3.69
C LYS A 20 100.47 -14.50 -4.75
N TRP A 21 101.44 -14.55 -5.62
CA TRP A 21 101.51 -15.57 -6.67
C TRP A 21 101.73 -16.98 -6.11
N VAL A 22 102.44 -17.14 -4.97
CA VAL A 22 102.60 -18.42 -4.32
C VAL A 22 101.37 -18.88 -3.56
N VAL A 23 100.56 -17.94 -3.05
CA VAL A 23 99.34 -18.25 -2.36
C VAL A 23 98.23 -18.71 -3.33
N THR A 24 98.18 -18.20 -4.56
CA THR A 24 97.20 -18.63 -5.59
C THR A 24 97.48 -20.04 -6.11
N LEU A 25 98.70 -20.59 -5.93
CA LEU A 25 98.96 -22.01 -6.23
C LEU A 25 98.32 -23.00 -5.24
N PHE A 26 97.91 -22.55 -4.06
CA PHE A 26 97.33 -23.37 -3.00
C PHE A 26 95.83 -22.98 -2.67
N SER A 27 95.40 -21.87 -3.19
CA SER A 27 93.98 -21.40 -3.08
C SER A 27 93.62 -20.72 -4.37
N PRO A 28 93.00 -21.44 -5.32
CA PRO A 28 92.57 -20.85 -6.58
C PRO A 28 91.48 -19.83 -6.29
N GLU A 29 91.74 -18.57 -6.65
CA GLU A 29 90.71 -17.53 -6.66
C GLU A 29 89.82 -17.74 -7.87
N VAL A 30 88.55 -18.01 -7.62
CA VAL A 30 87.59 -18.12 -8.68
C VAL A 30 87.03 -16.71 -8.94
N TYR A 31 87.29 -16.20 -10.13
CA TYR A 31 86.74 -14.95 -10.59
C TYR A 31 85.44 -15.26 -11.39
N GLU A 32 84.30 -14.91 -10.83
CA GLU A 32 83.08 -14.95 -11.58
C GLU A 32 82.98 -13.70 -12.48
N SER A 33 83.03 -13.87 -13.78
CA SER A 33 82.80 -12.82 -14.75
C SER A 33 81.24 -12.65 -14.90
N LYS A 34 80.78 -11.49 -14.62
CA LYS A 34 79.29 -11.22 -14.63
C LYS A 34 78.66 -11.19 -16.00
N SER A 35 79.40 -11.07 -17.10
CA SER A 35 78.83 -11.16 -18.45
C SER A 35 79.93 -11.19 -19.51
N ILE A 36 79.98 -12.25 -20.31
CA ILE A 36 80.90 -12.38 -21.46
C ILE A 36 80.16 -12.11 -22.78
N VAL A 37 78.85 -12.04 -22.71
CA VAL A 37 77.96 -11.90 -23.90
C VAL A 37 77.19 -10.62 -23.79
N SER A 38 77.20 -9.83 -24.85
CA SER A 38 76.26 -8.69 -25.03
C SER A 38 75.43 -8.92 -26.30
N TYR A 39 74.19 -8.48 -26.28
CA TYR A 39 73.29 -8.60 -27.41
C TYR A 39 72.47 -7.32 -27.54
N ASP A 40 71.91 -7.08 -28.72
CA ASP A 40 70.96 -6.01 -28.96
C ASP A 40 69.54 -6.43 -28.43
N GLU A 41 69.15 -5.82 -27.35
CA GLU A 41 67.92 -6.12 -26.66
C GLU A 41 66.68 -5.84 -27.54
N ALA A 42 66.70 -4.75 -28.32
CA ALA A 42 65.59 -4.38 -29.19
C ALA A 42 65.42 -5.37 -30.35
N ALA A 43 66.55 -5.81 -30.94
CA ALA A 43 66.55 -6.81 -32.00
C ALA A 43 66.06 -8.18 -31.48
N LEU A 44 66.52 -8.60 -30.28
CA LEU A 44 66.07 -9.84 -29.65
C LEU A 44 64.56 -9.82 -29.37
N LYS A 45 64.02 -8.72 -28.85
CA LYS A 45 62.61 -8.55 -28.58
C LYS A 45 61.76 -8.57 -29.87
N GLN A 46 62.26 -7.94 -30.93
CA GLN A 46 61.62 -7.98 -32.25
C GLN A 46 61.58 -9.42 -32.80
N GLN A 47 62.65 -10.19 -32.67
CA GLN A 47 62.73 -11.60 -33.08
C GLN A 47 61.75 -12.47 -32.24
N MET A 48 61.74 -12.27 -30.93
CA MET A 48 60.76 -12.95 -30.04
C MET A 48 59.31 -12.78 -30.53
N ASN A 49 58.95 -11.54 -30.85
CA ASN A 49 57.57 -11.20 -31.29
C ASN A 49 57.23 -11.81 -32.66
N GLN A 50 58.20 -12.26 -33.45
CA GLN A 50 57.98 -12.94 -34.74
C GLN A 50 57.85 -14.46 -34.61
N LEU A 51 58.06 -15.02 -33.44
CA LEU A 51 57.90 -16.46 -33.20
C LEU A 51 56.41 -16.87 -33.35
N SER A 52 56.17 -18.03 -33.89
CA SER A 52 54.81 -18.55 -34.10
C SER A 52 54.03 -18.76 -32.80
N CYS A 53 54.73 -18.94 -31.67
CA CYS A 53 54.14 -19.05 -30.35
C CYS A 53 53.64 -17.67 -29.82
N MET A 54 54.08 -16.54 -30.41
CA MET A 54 53.68 -15.19 -30.05
C MET A 54 52.46 -14.70 -30.86
N ASP A 55 51.99 -15.51 -31.81
CA ASP A 55 50.78 -15.20 -32.61
C ASP A 55 49.56 -15.30 -31.72
N LYS A 56 48.99 -14.14 -31.34
CA LYS A 56 47.84 -14.04 -30.44
C LYS A 56 46.58 -14.75 -30.97
N ASP A 57 46.44 -14.85 -32.27
CA ASP A 57 45.27 -15.51 -32.89
C ASP A 57 45.33 -17.06 -32.77
N LYS A 58 46.52 -17.58 -32.48
CA LYS A 58 46.76 -19.01 -32.26
C LYS A 58 46.85 -19.42 -30.80
N MET A 59 46.94 -18.43 -29.88
CA MET A 59 46.99 -18.70 -28.46
C MET A 59 45.61 -19.14 -27.93
N LYS A 60 45.59 -20.19 -27.15
CA LYS A 60 44.42 -20.62 -26.39
C LYS A 60 44.60 -20.21 -24.93
N PRO A 61 43.63 -19.47 -24.35
CA PRO A 61 43.71 -19.14 -22.93
C PRO A 61 43.65 -20.40 -22.06
N PRO A 62 44.32 -20.45 -20.92
CA PRO A 62 44.17 -21.55 -19.98
C PRO A 62 42.75 -21.57 -19.41
N VAL A 63 42.25 -22.78 -19.14
CA VAL A 63 40.96 -23.00 -18.51
C VAL A 63 41.15 -23.68 -17.16
N ASP A 64 40.60 -23.13 -16.11
CA ASP A 64 40.70 -23.66 -14.76
C ASP A 64 40.05 -25.04 -14.63
N ALA A 65 40.61 -25.90 -13.79
CA ALA A 65 39.94 -27.10 -13.34
C ALA A 65 38.64 -26.73 -12.60
N THR A 66 37.56 -27.42 -12.88
CA THR A 66 36.24 -27.15 -12.34
C THR A 66 35.51 -28.42 -11.90
N LEU A 67 34.30 -28.27 -11.35
CA LEU A 67 33.43 -29.40 -11.03
C LEU A 67 32.30 -29.51 -12.08
N LYS A 68 31.96 -30.74 -12.42
CA LYS A 68 30.82 -31.06 -13.27
C LYS A 68 29.98 -32.15 -12.61
N GLU A 69 28.66 -32.05 -12.75
CA GLU A 69 27.76 -33.10 -12.34
C GLU A 69 27.93 -34.32 -13.29
N ASP A 70 28.10 -35.49 -12.70
CA ASP A 70 28.15 -36.79 -13.36
C ASP A 70 27.01 -37.66 -12.87
N LYS A 71 26.34 -38.38 -13.79
CA LYS A 71 25.16 -39.19 -13.46
C LYS A 71 25.47 -40.37 -12.53
N LYS A 72 26.70 -40.90 -12.56
CA LYS A 72 27.11 -42.08 -11.79
C LYS A 72 27.79 -41.67 -10.47
N ASP A 73 28.74 -40.71 -10.55
CA ASP A 73 29.61 -40.39 -9.42
C ASP A 73 29.20 -39.10 -8.69
N GLY A 74 28.07 -38.48 -9.11
CA GLY A 74 27.58 -37.22 -8.57
C GLY A 74 28.36 -36.03 -9.14
N TYR A 75 29.36 -35.54 -8.43
CA TYR A 75 30.26 -34.49 -8.92
C TYR A 75 31.66 -35.07 -9.16
N VAL A 76 32.28 -34.66 -10.27
CA VAL A 76 33.65 -35.04 -10.64
C VAL A 76 34.46 -33.79 -11.00
N ILE A 77 35.79 -33.88 -10.79
CA ILE A 77 36.71 -32.82 -11.24
C ILE A 77 36.91 -32.96 -12.73
N VAL A 78 36.71 -31.88 -13.46
CA VAL A 78 37.15 -31.72 -14.84
C VAL A 78 38.52 -31.06 -14.78
N LYS A 79 39.52 -31.75 -15.37
CA LYS A 79 40.88 -31.29 -15.42
C LYS A 79 41.00 -29.93 -16.12
N GLU A 80 41.96 -29.15 -15.70
CA GLU A 80 42.36 -27.91 -16.35
C GLU A 80 42.84 -28.13 -17.78
N ASP A 81 42.60 -27.17 -18.67
CA ASP A 81 43.32 -27.05 -19.95
C ASP A 81 44.42 -25.99 -19.76
N LEU A 82 45.66 -26.42 -19.95
CA LEU A 82 46.81 -25.53 -19.78
C LEU A 82 46.84 -24.38 -20.80
N GLY A 83 46.16 -24.58 -21.93
CA GLY A 83 46.19 -23.60 -23.00
C GLY A 83 47.56 -23.46 -23.66
N THR A 84 47.74 -22.42 -24.44
CA THR A 84 49.00 -22.09 -25.13
C THR A 84 49.31 -20.60 -25.07
N THR A 85 48.68 -19.86 -24.16
CA THR A 85 48.95 -18.42 -24.00
C THR A 85 50.30 -18.22 -23.36
N VAL A 86 51.18 -17.51 -24.05
CA VAL A 86 52.55 -17.22 -23.55
C VAL A 86 52.49 -16.11 -22.50
N ASP A 87 53.16 -16.31 -21.39
CA ASP A 87 53.50 -15.25 -20.44
C ASP A 87 54.69 -14.47 -21.02
N GLU A 88 54.42 -13.34 -21.65
CA GLU A 88 55.39 -12.53 -22.37
C GLU A 88 56.56 -12.08 -21.46
N GLU A 89 56.28 -11.76 -20.20
CA GLU A 89 57.32 -11.31 -19.26
C GLU A 89 58.19 -12.46 -18.80
N ALA A 90 57.60 -13.59 -18.45
CA ALA A 90 58.31 -14.79 -18.06
C ALA A 90 59.18 -15.31 -19.24
N PHE A 91 58.61 -15.38 -20.44
CA PHE A 91 59.32 -15.81 -21.63
C PHE A 91 60.48 -14.86 -21.98
N TRP A 92 60.22 -13.54 -21.95
CA TRP A 92 61.27 -12.55 -22.21
C TRP A 92 62.44 -12.71 -21.26
N LYS A 93 62.20 -12.84 -19.96
CA LYS A 93 63.24 -13.04 -18.96
C LYS A 93 64.04 -14.32 -19.21
N LYS A 94 63.38 -15.43 -19.47
CA LYS A 94 64.03 -16.72 -19.74
C LYS A 94 64.80 -16.73 -21.06
N LEU A 95 64.31 -16.01 -22.06
CA LEU A 95 65.00 -15.85 -23.34
C LEU A 95 66.31 -15.04 -23.16
N GLN A 96 66.26 -13.96 -22.38
CA GLN A 96 67.43 -13.18 -22.03
C GLN A 96 68.50 -14.03 -21.28
N ASP A 97 68.04 -14.78 -20.28
CA ASP A 97 68.91 -15.69 -19.51
C ASP A 97 69.54 -16.74 -20.42
N SER A 98 68.79 -17.33 -21.36
CA SER A 98 69.29 -18.34 -22.29
C SER A 98 70.29 -17.78 -23.26
N VAL A 99 70.12 -16.56 -23.76
CA VAL A 99 71.06 -15.87 -24.66
C VAL A 99 72.36 -15.54 -23.92
N LEU A 100 72.27 -15.03 -22.71
CA LEU A 100 73.43 -14.70 -21.89
C LEU A 100 74.25 -15.94 -21.51
N ASN A 101 73.63 -17.09 -21.34
CA ASN A 101 74.24 -18.36 -21.00
C ASN A 101 74.64 -19.20 -22.23
N LEU A 102 74.46 -18.67 -23.47
CA LEU A 102 74.74 -19.35 -24.74
C LEU A 102 74.00 -20.70 -24.90
N GLN A 103 72.78 -20.80 -24.39
CA GLN A 103 71.99 -21.99 -24.53
C GLN A 103 71.48 -22.10 -25.97
N SER A 104 71.58 -23.29 -26.56
CA SER A 104 71.13 -23.53 -27.93
C SER A 104 69.62 -23.76 -28.04
N GLU A 105 68.93 -24.11 -26.96
CA GLU A 105 67.54 -24.43 -26.88
C GLU A 105 66.88 -23.87 -25.58
N LEU A 106 65.65 -23.38 -25.70
CA LEU A 106 64.84 -22.97 -24.57
C LEU A 106 63.50 -23.75 -24.64
N SER A 107 63.26 -24.58 -23.66
CA SER A 107 61.95 -25.27 -23.56
C SER A 107 60.98 -24.39 -22.76
N MET A 108 60.00 -23.81 -23.43
CA MET A 108 59.01 -22.95 -22.83
C MET A 108 58.21 -23.64 -21.70
N ASP A 109 57.94 -24.95 -21.86
CA ASP A 109 57.25 -25.75 -20.83
C ASP A 109 58.10 -25.92 -19.56
N LYS A 110 59.37 -26.32 -19.71
CA LYS A 110 60.28 -26.51 -18.57
C LYS A 110 60.56 -25.21 -17.83
N GLU A 111 60.64 -24.12 -18.55
CA GLU A 111 60.91 -22.79 -18.02
C GLU A 111 59.68 -22.02 -17.59
N LYS A 112 58.47 -22.64 -17.72
CA LYS A 112 57.20 -22.05 -17.30
C LYS A 112 56.90 -20.71 -17.97
N CYS A 113 57.05 -20.65 -19.28
CA CYS A 113 56.79 -19.46 -20.08
C CYS A 113 55.34 -19.33 -20.56
N TYR A 114 54.45 -20.16 -20.09
CA TYR A 114 53.02 -20.08 -20.38
C TYR A 114 52.21 -19.57 -19.17
N VAL A 115 51.08 -18.93 -19.45
CA VAL A 115 50.16 -18.53 -18.40
C VAL A 115 49.51 -19.78 -17.81
N ASP A 116 49.74 -19.99 -16.51
CA ASP A 116 49.16 -21.12 -15.79
C ASP A 116 47.68 -20.89 -15.47
N PRO A 117 46.82 -21.93 -15.52
CA PRO A 117 45.49 -21.88 -14.94
C PRO A 117 45.57 -21.57 -13.45
N LYS A 118 44.64 -20.76 -12.96
CA LYS A 118 44.57 -20.37 -11.54
C LYS A 118 44.23 -21.56 -10.64
N VAL A 119 43.40 -22.49 -11.14
CA VAL A 119 42.97 -23.70 -10.43
C VAL A 119 43.39 -24.93 -11.21
N LYS A 120 44.14 -25.84 -10.59
CA LYS A 120 44.55 -27.13 -11.13
C LYS A 120 43.78 -28.28 -10.45
N GLU A 121 43.75 -29.47 -11.08
CA GLU A 121 43.03 -30.66 -10.59
C GLU A 121 43.52 -31.12 -9.19
N ASP A 122 44.74 -30.85 -8.85
CA ASP A 122 45.32 -31.18 -7.55
C ASP A 122 45.04 -30.15 -6.44
N SER A 123 44.38 -29.03 -6.79
CA SER A 123 44.01 -27.95 -5.85
C SER A 123 43.28 -28.48 -4.62
N LYS A 124 43.84 -28.19 -3.45
CA LYS A 124 43.20 -28.52 -2.14
C LYS A 124 41.82 -27.88 -2.00
N THR A 125 41.64 -26.67 -2.52
CA THR A 125 40.36 -25.95 -2.51
C THR A 125 39.32 -26.69 -3.35
N LEU A 126 39.68 -27.06 -4.58
CA LEU A 126 38.78 -27.78 -5.49
C LEU A 126 38.35 -29.16 -4.92
N LYS A 127 39.30 -29.90 -4.36
CA LYS A 127 39.03 -31.20 -3.68
C LYS A 127 38.10 -31.04 -2.48
N LYS A 128 38.31 -29.97 -1.67
CA LYS A 128 37.40 -29.65 -0.55
C LYS A 128 36.00 -29.28 -1.05
N THR A 129 35.91 -28.50 -2.13
CA THR A 129 34.67 -28.13 -2.78
C THR A 129 33.92 -29.36 -3.34
N LEU A 130 34.66 -30.30 -3.96
CA LEU A 130 34.06 -31.56 -4.42
C LEU A 130 33.45 -32.35 -3.25
N ALA A 131 34.15 -32.49 -2.14
CA ALA A 131 33.63 -33.16 -0.95
C ALA A 131 32.36 -32.46 -0.41
N LYS A 132 32.38 -31.11 -0.35
CA LYS A 132 31.21 -30.29 0.04
C LYS A 132 30.02 -30.52 -0.90
N MET A 133 30.23 -30.52 -2.21
CA MET A 133 29.17 -30.73 -3.20
C MET A 133 28.56 -32.13 -3.10
N LYS A 134 29.38 -33.16 -2.87
CA LYS A 134 28.89 -34.53 -2.65
C LYS A 134 28.03 -34.65 -1.39
N SER A 135 28.41 -34.00 -0.29
CA SER A 135 27.60 -34.01 0.96
C SER A 135 26.36 -33.13 0.83
N LEU A 136 26.43 -32.01 0.13
CA LEU A 136 25.31 -31.06 -0.04
C LEU A 136 24.11 -31.70 -0.75
N LYS A 137 24.34 -32.67 -1.63
CA LYS A 137 23.30 -33.38 -2.36
C LYS A 137 22.27 -34.06 -1.44
N ASP A 138 22.69 -34.52 -0.28
CA ASP A 138 21.85 -35.24 0.69
C ASP A 138 21.22 -34.32 1.74
N VAL A 139 21.62 -33.02 1.79
CA VAL A 139 21.12 -32.04 2.75
C VAL A 139 19.66 -31.69 2.47
N LYS A 140 18.89 -31.46 3.52
CA LYS A 140 17.50 -31.00 3.47
C LYS A 140 17.34 -29.74 4.32
N ILE A 141 16.83 -28.67 3.69
CA ILE A 141 16.39 -27.48 4.39
C ILE A 141 14.87 -27.51 4.43
N THR A 142 14.30 -27.75 5.61
CA THR A 142 12.86 -27.85 5.82
C THR A 142 12.34 -26.55 6.39
N TYR A 143 11.51 -25.86 5.63
CA TYR A 143 10.76 -24.69 6.07
C TYR A 143 9.46 -25.12 6.74
N THR A 144 9.13 -24.48 7.86
CA THR A 144 7.89 -24.69 8.60
C THR A 144 6.95 -23.49 8.48
N PHE A 145 5.65 -23.77 8.34
CA PHE A 145 4.57 -22.77 8.23
C PHE A 145 3.37 -23.27 9.05
N GLY A 146 3.53 -23.29 10.38
CA GLY A 146 2.61 -24.02 11.26
C GLY A 146 2.66 -25.52 10.99
N ASP A 147 1.51 -26.11 10.64
CA ASP A 147 1.41 -27.55 10.33
C ASP A 147 1.92 -27.93 8.92
N LYS A 148 2.20 -26.93 8.08
CA LYS A 148 2.70 -27.15 6.72
C LYS A 148 4.20 -27.10 6.67
N GLN A 149 4.79 -27.90 5.77
CA GLN A 149 6.23 -27.92 5.55
C GLN A 149 6.55 -27.83 4.07
N GLU A 150 7.71 -27.24 3.76
CA GLU A 150 8.31 -27.21 2.45
C GLU A 150 9.77 -27.64 2.55
N VAL A 151 10.15 -28.67 1.79
CA VAL A 151 11.50 -29.23 1.84
C VAL A 151 12.28 -28.80 0.60
N LEU A 152 13.33 -28.06 0.80
CA LEU A 152 14.34 -27.75 -0.21
C LEU A 152 15.41 -28.85 -0.16
N ALA A 153 15.43 -29.68 -1.19
CA ALA A 153 16.39 -30.77 -1.31
C ALA A 153 17.76 -30.26 -1.76
N GLY A 154 18.83 -30.86 -1.25
CA GLY A 154 20.20 -30.56 -1.65
C GLY A 154 20.46 -30.74 -3.14
N THR A 155 19.74 -31.66 -3.79
CA THR A 155 19.79 -31.82 -5.25
C THR A 155 19.32 -30.58 -6.01
N GLU A 156 18.35 -29.82 -5.46
CA GLU A 156 17.92 -28.56 -6.04
C GLU A 156 18.94 -27.45 -5.76
N ILE A 157 19.45 -27.40 -4.52
CA ILE A 157 20.51 -26.44 -4.14
C ILE A 157 21.75 -26.61 -5.03
N CYS A 158 22.13 -27.84 -5.34
CA CYS A 158 23.28 -28.11 -6.21
C CYS A 158 23.15 -27.50 -7.62
N LYS A 159 21.92 -27.35 -8.15
CA LYS A 159 21.68 -26.71 -9.45
C LYS A 159 21.97 -25.22 -9.45
N TRP A 160 21.95 -24.58 -8.26
CA TRP A 160 22.22 -23.15 -8.08
C TRP A 160 23.69 -22.84 -7.85
N MET A 161 24.56 -23.87 -7.80
CA MET A 161 25.96 -23.67 -7.49
C MET A 161 26.75 -23.30 -8.74
N LYS A 162 27.45 -22.18 -8.68
CA LYS A 162 28.48 -21.74 -9.63
C LYS A 162 29.87 -22.10 -9.08
N PHE A 163 30.80 -22.37 -9.97
CA PHE A 163 32.17 -22.69 -9.58
C PHE A 163 33.08 -21.54 -10.03
N GLU A 164 33.66 -20.84 -9.07
CA GLU A 164 34.54 -19.70 -9.29
C GLU A 164 35.81 -19.89 -8.47
N GLU A 165 36.98 -19.84 -9.12
CA GLU A 165 38.28 -20.01 -8.48
C GLU A 165 38.42 -21.25 -7.58
N GLY A 166 37.83 -22.36 -8.01
CA GLY A 166 37.83 -23.65 -7.28
C GLY A 166 36.88 -23.72 -6.08
N LYS A 167 36.03 -22.70 -5.88
CA LYS A 167 34.99 -22.66 -4.82
C LYS A 167 33.60 -22.80 -5.44
N ALA A 168 32.70 -23.40 -4.68
CA ALA A 168 31.27 -23.38 -5.01
C ALA A 168 30.62 -22.14 -4.37
N VAL A 169 29.96 -21.33 -5.18
CA VAL A 169 29.24 -20.12 -4.77
C VAL A 169 27.76 -20.28 -5.15
N VAL A 170 26.88 -19.90 -4.26
CA VAL A 170 25.43 -19.92 -4.53
C VAL A 170 25.08 -18.84 -5.56
N ASP A 171 24.32 -19.17 -6.57
CA ASP A 171 23.70 -18.22 -7.49
C ASP A 171 22.57 -17.48 -6.76
N ASP A 172 22.82 -16.21 -6.42
CA ASP A 172 21.88 -15.38 -5.67
C ASP A 172 20.53 -15.18 -6.39
N GLU A 173 20.53 -15.16 -7.73
CA GLU A 173 19.27 -14.99 -8.50
C GLU A 173 18.37 -16.22 -8.35
N GLN A 174 18.94 -17.42 -8.48
CA GLN A 174 18.18 -18.67 -8.33
C GLN A 174 17.71 -18.89 -6.90
N ALA A 175 18.58 -18.65 -5.92
CA ALA A 175 18.22 -18.76 -4.51
C ALA A 175 17.12 -17.73 -4.13
N LEU A 176 17.22 -16.48 -4.61
CA LEU A 176 16.19 -15.46 -4.41
C LEU A 176 14.87 -15.82 -5.11
N ALA A 177 14.94 -16.41 -6.29
CA ALA A 177 13.74 -16.89 -7.00
C ALA A 177 13.01 -17.96 -6.19
N TYR A 178 13.75 -18.88 -5.56
CA TYR A 178 13.17 -19.86 -4.66
C TYR A 178 12.52 -19.20 -3.42
N VAL A 179 13.21 -18.27 -2.75
CA VAL A 179 12.66 -17.52 -1.60
C VAL A 179 11.37 -16.78 -2.00
N LYS A 180 11.35 -16.13 -3.17
CA LYS A 180 10.14 -15.47 -3.69
C LYS A 180 9.02 -16.48 -3.97
N SER A 181 9.33 -17.69 -4.42
CA SER A 181 8.34 -18.75 -4.63
C SER A 181 7.69 -19.20 -3.32
N LEU A 182 8.47 -19.31 -2.23
CA LEU A 182 7.94 -19.53 -0.88
C LEU A 182 7.00 -18.39 -0.46
N GLY A 183 7.40 -17.13 -0.72
CA GLY A 183 6.56 -15.97 -0.46
C GLY A 183 5.23 -16.01 -1.23
N SER A 184 5.25 -16.36 -2.51
CA SER A 184 4.04 -16.49 -3.32
C SER A 184 3.09 -17.57 -2.77
N LYS A 185 3.62 -18.65 -2.24
CA LYS A 185 2.85 -19.78 -1.72
C LYS A 185 2.32 -19.55 -0.30
N TYR A 186 3.13 -18.98 0.58
CA TYR A 186 2.88 -18.95 2.02
C TYR A 186 2.61 -17.56 2.61
N ASN A 187 2.94 -16.46 1.94
CA ASN A 187 2.58 -15.15 2.43
C ASN A 187 1.06 -14.98 2.43
N THR A 188 0.54 -14.41 3.52
CA THR A 188 -0.89 -14.08 3.68
C THR A 188 -1.15 -12.57 3.72
N VAL A 189 -0.10 -11.74 3.78
CA VAL A 189 -0.19 -10.29 3.65
C VAL A 189 -0.86 -9.92 2.31
N TYR A 190 -1.74 -8.92 2.32
CA TYR A 190 -2.53 -8.45 1.17
C TYR A 190 -3.53 -9.49 0.61
N LYS A 191 -3.70 -10.64 1.24
CA LYS A 191 -4.74 -11.60 0.87
C LYS A 191 -6.03 -11.30 1.63
N PRO A 192 -7.21 -11.52 1.03
CA PRO A 192 -8.49 -11.36 1.71
C PRO A 192 -8.55 -12.20 3.00
N LYS A 193 -9.22 -11.64 4.02
CA LYS A 193 -9.48 -12.31 5.30
C LYS A 193 -10.97 -12.60 5.41
N THR A 194 -11.32 -13.83 5.78
CA THR A 194 -12.70 -14.21 6.08
C THR A 194 -12.91 -14.11 7.58
N LEU A 195 -13.86 -13.29 8.02
CA LEU A 195 -14.21 -13.10 9.42
C LEU A 195 -15.65 -13.55 9.67
N LYS A 196 -15.84 -14.47 10.60
CA LYS A 196 -17.13 -14.71 11.21
C LYS A 196 -17.33 -13.65 12.29
N THR A 197 -18.18 -12.68 12.00
CA THR A 197 -18.35 -11.48 12.83
C THR A 197 -19.09 -11.80 14.12
N SER A 198 -18.92 -10.94 15.12
CA SER A 198 -19.71 -10.94 16.37
C SER A 198 -21.21 -10.73 16.14
N TRP A 199 -21.60 -10.26 14.94
CA TRP A 199 -22.98 -10.11 14.49
C TRP A 199 -23.57 -11.37 13.87
N GLY A 200 -22.83 -12.50 13.88
CA GLY A 200 -23.27 -13.81 13.37
C GLY A 200 -23.16 -14.00 11.85
N SER A 201 -22.82 -12.96 11.11
CA SER A 201 -22.61 -13.00 9.66
C SER A 201 -21.13 -13.23 9.32
N THR A 202 -20.85 -13.71 8.11
CA THR A 202 -19.48 -13.84 7.60
C THR A 202 -19.19 -12.72 6.60
N VAL A 203 -18.08 -12.02 6.78
CA VAL A 203 -17.61 -10.97 5.86
C VAL A 203 -16.24 -11.33 5.29
N THR A 204 -15.95 -10.84 4.08
CA THR A 204 -14.64 -10.93 3.45
C THR A 204 -14.01 -9.55 3.41
N ILE A 205 -12.88 -9.40 4.09
CA ILE A 205 -12.10 -8.16 4.17
C ILE A 205 -10.98 -8.27 3.14
N SER A 206 -11.10 -7.57 2.02
CA SER A 206 -10.21 -7.72 0.86
C SER A 206 -8.96 -6.83 0.89
N ASN A 207 -8.98 -5.77 1.69
CA ASN A 207 -7.89 -4.78 1.78
C ASN A 207 -7.09 -4.95 3.07
N GLY A 208 -5.95 -4.26 3.12
CA GLY A 208 -5.13 -4.17 4.32
C GLY A 208 -3.75 -4.79 4.15
N SER A 209 -2.96 -4.68 5.19
CA SER A 209 -1.54 -5.09 5.20
C SER A 209 -1.23 -6.12 6.30
N TYR A 210 -2.25 -6.70 6.95
CA TYR A 210 -2.05 -7.74 7.94
C TYR A 210 -1.73 -9.09 7.29
N GLY A 211 -0.83 -9.86 7.91
CA GLY A 211 -0.53 -11.23 7.50
C GLY A 211 0.95 -11.57 7.55
N TRP A 212 1.29 -12.82 7.30
CA TRP A 212 2.65 -13.33 7.17
C TRP A 212 3.32 -12.78 5.91
N LYS A 213 4.58 -12.31 6.06
CA LYS A 213 5.41 -11.86 4.95
C LYS A 213 6.85 -12.29 5.15
N ILE A 214 7.36 -13.13 4.28
CA ILE A 214 8.78 -13.53 4.24
C ILE A 214 9.63 -12.32 3.86
N GLY A 215 10.73 -12.10 4.58
CA GLY A 215 11.72 -11.06 4.32
C GLY A 215 12.75 -11.54 3.29
N ASN A 216 12.52 -11.29 2.01
CA ASN A 216 13.29 -11.87 0.92
C ASN A 216 14.81 -11.76 1.12
N ASP A 217 15.33 -10.58 1.44
CA ASP A 217 16.78 -10.35 1.56
C ASP A 217 17.37 -11.06 2.77
N LYS A 218 16.68 -10.95 3.93
CA LYS A 218 17.12 -11.61 5.17
C LYS A 218 17.01 -13.12 5.08
N GLU A 219 15.97 -13.63 4.41
CA GLU A 219 15.83 -15.06 4.17
C GLU A 219 16.90 -15.58 3.21
N LEU A 220 17.23 -14.85 2.15
CA LEU A 220 18.32 -15.20 1.24
C LEU A 220 19.66 -15.29 2.00
N GLU A 221 19.96 -14.32 2.86
CA GLU A 221 21.16 -14.35 3.69
C GLU A 221 21.20 -15.59 4.62
N GLN A 222 20.07 -15.90 5.25
CA GLN A 222 19.96 -17.06 6.13
C GLN A 222 20.06 -18.38 5.35
N LEU A 223 19.39 -18.48 4.21
CA LEU A 223 19.45 -19.65 3.32
C LEU A 223 20.90 -19.92 2.87
N LYS A 224 21.65 -18.89 2.50
CA LYS A 224 23.08 -19.02 2.14
C LYS A 224 23.92 -19.56 3.32
N LYS A 225 23.65 -19.11 4.55
CA LYS A 225 24.32 -19.63 5.75
C LYS A 225 24.00 -21.10 5.99
N ASP A 226 22.75 -21.51 5.79
CA ASP A 226 22.32 -22.90 5.96
C ASP A 226 22.97 -23.80 4.89
N ILE A 227 23.04 -23.36 3.65
CA ILE A 227 23.74 -24.05 2.56
C ILE A 227 25.25 -24.18 2.89
N ASP A 228 25.86 -23.12 3.41
CA ASP A 228 27.27 -23.13 3.77
C ASP A 228 27.57 -24.07 4.96
N ALA A 229 26.63 -24.19 5.90
CA ALA A 229 26.76 -25.12 7.00
C ALA A 229 26.70 -26.60 6.54
N GLY A 230 26.01 -26.89 5.43
CA GLY A 230 25.98 -28.23 4.81
C GLY A 230 25.37 -29.31 5.70
N LYS A 231 24.35 -28.95 6.48
CA LYS A 231 23.65 -29.84 7.41
C LYS A 231 22.14 -29.69 7.24
N ASP A 232 21.41 -30.75 7.59
CA ASP A 232 19.95 -30.66 7.70
C ASP A 232 19.55 -29.60 8.70
N VAL A 233 18.57 -28.78 8.31
CA VAL A 233 17.97 -27.76 9.17
C VAL A 233 16.45 -27.76 9.00
N THR A 234 15.73 -27.58 10.11
CA THR A 234 14.29 -27.34 10.12
C THR A 234 14.04 -26.04 10.86
N ARG A 235 13.39 -25.09 10.21
CA ARG A 235 13.11 -23.78 10.77
C ARG A 235 11.99 -23.05 10.04
N ASP A 236 11.44 -22.03 10.67
CA ASP A 236 10.62 -21.03 10.00
C ASP A 236 11.48 -20.17 9.07
N PRO A 237 10.90 -19.63 7.98
CA PRO A 237 11.58 -18.58 7.21
C PRO A 237 11.79 -17.31 8.03
N VAL A 238 12.75 -16.49 7.64
CA VAL A 238 12.93 -15.17 8.23
C VAL A 238 11.83 -14.24 7.74
N TYR A 239 10.91 -13.91 8.63
CA TYR A 239 9.79 -13.04 8.31
C TYR A 239 10.16 -11.55 8.38
N ALA A 240 9.65 -10.77 7.44
CA ALA A 240 9.60 -9.30 7.53
C ALA A 240 8.40 -8.83 8.34
N GLN A 241 7.32 -9.62 8.35
CA GLN A 241 6.12 -9.40 9.15
C GLN A 241 5.55 -10.75 9.58
N THR A 242 5.17 -10.84 10.84
CA THR A 242 4.51 -12.01 11.42
C THR A 242 3.01 -11.77 11.56
N ALA A 243 2.24 -12.86 11.71
CA ALA A 243 0.83 -12.83 12.07
C ALA A 243 0.58 -13.76 13.26
N ASN A 244 -0.63 -13.76 13.82
CA ASN A 244 -0.92 -14.48 15.05
C ASN A 244 -1.05 -15.99 14.87
N SER A 245 -1.38 -16.46 13.66
CA SER A 245 -1.67 -17.86 13.41
C SER A 245 -1.24 -18.29 12.01
N HIS A 246 -0.88 -19.57 11.88
CA HIS A 246 -0.77 -20.28 10.60
C HIS A 246 -1.99 -21.19 10.32
N GLY A 247 -3.04 -21.09 11.14
CA GLY A 247 -4.26 -21.89 11.01
C GLY A 247 -5.16 -21.48 9.84
N GLU A 248 -6.47 -21.73 9.95
CA GLU A 248 -7.47 -21.42 8.92
C GLU A 248 -7.51 -19.92 8.57
N ASN A 249 -7.34 -19.07 9.59
CA ASN A 249 -7.13 -17.63 9.43
C ASN A 249 -5.82 -17.22 10.10
N ASP A 250 -5.19 -16.16 9.60
CA ASP A 250 -3.90 -15.71 10.12
C ASP A 250 -4.00 -14.71 11.28
N TYR A 251 -5.19 -14.15 11.55
CA TYR A 251 -5.42 -13.25 12.68
C TYR A 251 -5.65 -14.00 14.01
N GLY A 252 -5.92 -15.31 13.97
CA GLY A 252 -6.10 -16.14 15.17
C GLY A 252 -7.32 -15.74 15.99
N ASP A 253 -7.17 -15.79 17.31
CA ASP A 253 -8.21 -15.55 18.32
C ASP A 253 -7.99 -14.26 19.13
N THR A 254 -7.01 -13.47 18.77
CA THR A 254 -6.68 -12.19 19.41
C THR A 254 -6.69 -11.08 18.36
N TYR A 255 -7.75 -10.28 18.30
CA TYR A 255 -7.96 -9.25 17.30
C TYR A 255 -8.96 -8.17 17.76
N VAL A 256 -8.88 -7.01 17.13
CA VAL A 256 -9.91 -5.96 17.23
C VAL A 256 -10.82 -6.07 16.01
N GLU A 257 -12.12 -6.20 16.25
CA GLU A 257 -13.18 -6.22 15.26
C GLU A 257 -13.88 -4.87 15.24
N ILE A 258 -13.90 -4.18 14.09
CA ILE A 258 -14.49 -2.85 13.93
C ILE A 258 -15.55 -2.88 12.84
N ASN A 259 -16.83 -2.77 13.24
CA ASN A 259 -17.95 -2.65 12.33
C ASN A 259 -18.30 -1.17 12.12
N LEU A 260 -17.97 -0.61 10.96
CA LEU A 260 -18.23 0.80 10.64
C LEU A 260 -19.71 1.11 10.45
N THR A 261 -20.53 0.13 10.03
CA THR A 261 -21.98 0.30 9.88
C THR A 261 -22.65 0.42 11.23
N ALA A 262 -22.32 -0.46 12.15
CA ALA A 262 -22.84 -0.44 13.52
C ALA A 262 -22.26 0.68 14.37
N GLN A 263 -21.08 1.22 14.01
CA GLN A 263 -20.24 2.09 14.84
C GLN A 263 -19.92 1.43 16.18
N HIS A 264 -19.60 0.13 16.12
CA HIS A 264 -19.38 -0.71 17.27
C HIS A 264 -18.13 -1.57 17.11
N LEU A 265 -17.35 -1.75 18.20
CA LEU A 265 -16.08 -2.44 18.26
C LEU A 265 -16.11 -3.54 19.29
N TYR A 266 -15.55 -4.71 18.94
CA TYR A 266 -15.21 -5.78 19.85
C TYR A 266 -13.70 -6.00 19.87
N PHE A 267 -13.14 -6.22 21.05
CA PHE A 267 -11.76 -6.66 21.19
C PHE A 267 -11.71 -8.02 21.85
N TYR A 268 -11.17 -9.00 21.14
CA TYR A 268 -10.94 -10.35 21.62
C TYR A 268 -9.47 -10.57 21.93
N LYS A 269 -9.19 -11.27 23.04
CA LYS A 269 -7.86 -11.70 23.42
C LYS A 269 -7.90 -13.16 23.84
N ASN A 270 -7.15 -14.03 23.14
CA ASN A 270 -7.17 -15.49 23.34
C ASN A 270 -8.61 -16.05 23.32
N GLY A 271 -9.42 -15.62 22.36
CA GLY A 271 -10.81 -16.02 22.19
C GLY A 271 -11.82 -15.42 23.18
N ASN A 272 -11.36 -14.65 24.18
CA ASN A 272 -12.23 -14.03 25.18
C ASN A 272 -12.54 -12.57 24.80
N LEU A 273 -13.80 -12.18 24.91
CA LEU A 273 -14.22 -10.79 24.74
C LEU A 273 -13.70 -9.94 25.90
N VAL A 274 -12.91 -8.91 25.58
CA VAL A 274 -12.29 -8.00 26.55
C VAL A 274 -12.93 -6.62 26.53
N VAL A 275 -13.30 -6.12 25.33
CA VAL A 275 -13.99 -4.84 25.14
C VAL A 275 -15.14 -5.01 24.18
N ASP A 276 -16.27 -4.39 24.53
CA ASP A 276 -17.49 -4.24 23.78
C ASP A 276 -17.88 -2.75 23.90
N SER A 277 -17.77 -1.96 22.82
CA SER A 277 -17.90 -0.52 22.91
C SER A 277 -18.33 0.14 21.60
N ASP A 278 -19.24 1.12 21.73
CA ASP A 278 -19.49 2.07 20.67
C ASP A 278 -18.27 2.97 20.42
N PHE A 279 -18.14 3.44 19.17
CA PHE A 279 -17.11 4.40 18.77
C PHE A 279 -17.67 5.43 17.77
N VAL A 280 -16.83 6.40 17.37
CA VAL A 280 -17.11 7.30 16.25
C VAL A 280 -15.98 7.21 15.24
N SER A 281 -16.29 6.79 14.02
CA SER A 281 -15.33 6.70 12.91
C SER A 281 -15.13 8.03 12.18
N GLY A 282 -14.39 7.97 11.08
CA GLY A 282 -14.11 9.09 10.20
C GLY A 282 -15.35 9.72 9.57
N ASN A 283 -15.28 11.04 9.35
CA ASN A 283 -16.39 11.83 8.79
C ASN A 283 -16.54 11.58 7.28
N ILE A 284 -17.57 10.85 6.88
CA ILE A 284 -17.81 10.51 5.48
C ILE A 284 -18.23 11.71 4.63
N SER A 285 -18.96 12.70 5.19
CA SER A 285 -19.38 13.89 4.44
C SER A 285 -18.20 14.79 4.06
N LYS A 286 -17.04 14.64 4.73
CA LYS A 286 -15.79 15.34 4.45
C LYS A 286 -14.77 14.47 3.72
N GLY A 287 -15.13 13.26 3.29
CA GLY A 287 -14.22 12.32 2.64
C GLY A 287 -13.20 11.67 3.57
N ASN A 288 -13.39 11.77 4.89
CA ASN A 288 -12.47 11.23 5.90
C ASN A 288 -12.90 9.84 6.41
N GLY A 289 -13.53 9.01 5.58
CA GLY A 289 -13.96 7.68 6.00
C GLY A 289 -12.81 6.84 6.57
N THR A 290 -13.09 6.06 7.62
CA THR A 290 -12.13 5.10 8.18
C THR A 290 -11.84 3.99 7.16
N PRO A 291 -10.57 3.65 6.86
CA PRO A 291 -10.23 2.65 5.86
C PRO A 291 -10.71 1.25 6.25
N VAL A 292 -11.49 0.60 5.39
CA VAL A 292 -11.85 -0.82 5.48
C VAL A 292 -10.64 -1.68 5.15
N GLY A 293 -10.34 -2.69 5.97
CA GLY A 293 -9.21 -3.58 5.74
C GLY A 293 -8.77 -4.34 7.00
N ALA A 294 -7.84 -5.27 6.81
CA ALA A 294 -7.16 -5.97 7.90
C ALA A 294 -5.74 -5.38 8.06
N TYR A 295 -5.47 -4.81 9.22
CA TYR A 295 -4.23 -4.06 9.48
C TYR A 295 -3.55 -4.55 10.76
N PRO A 296 -2.22 -4.54 10.85
CA PRO A 296 -1.53 -4.69 12.13
C PRO A 296 -1.54 -3.37 12.91
N VAL A 297 -1.67 -3.43 14.22
CA VAL A 297 -1.29 -2.29 15.07
C VAL A 297 0.18 -1.98 14.83
N THR A 298 0.49 -0.75 14.49
CA THR A 298 1.87 -0.35 14.13
C THR A 298 2.75 -0.21 15.39
N TYR A 299 2.24 0.51 16.37
CA TYR A 299 2.83 0.71 17.69
C TYR A 299 1.76 1.16 18.68
N THR A 300 2.11 1.33 19.94
CA THR A 300 1.24 1.95 20.96
C THR A 300 1.99 3.08 21.65
N GLU A 301 1.32 4.20 21.91
CA GLU A 301 1.92 5.38 22.52
C GLU A 301 0.98 6.01 23.55
N ARG A 302 1.50 6.35 24.74
CA ARG A 302 0.78 7.10 25.78
C ARG A 302 1.00 8.59 25.60
N ASN A 303 -0.05 9.38 25.88
CA ASN A 303 0.00 10.85 25.89
C ASN A 303 0.54 11.42 24.56
N ALA A 304 0.00 10.92 23.45
CA ALA A 304 0.35 11.37 22.12
C ALA A 304 -0.40 12.66 21.76
N THR A 305 0.23 13.52 20.97
CA THR A 305 -0.42 14.66 20.34
C THR A 305 -0.65 14.39 18.87
N LEU A 306 -1.90 14.17 18.47
CA LEU A 306 -2.29 13.94 17.09
C LEU A 306 -2.41 15.27 16.35
N LYS A 307 -1.59 15.47 15.31
CA LYS A 307 -1.55 16.71 14.51
C LYS A 307 -1.98 16.44 13.08
N GLY A 308 -2.81 17.34 12.55
CA GLY A 308 -3.18 17.41 11.15
C GLY A 308 -3.15 18.86 10.67
N GLU A 309 -3.54 19.10 9.42
CA GLU A 309 -3.46 20.42 8.80
C GLU A 309 -4.19 21.50 9.61
N ASN A 310 -5.34 21.17 10.21
CA ASN A 310 -6.22 22.10 10.90
C ASN A 310 -6.58 21.68 12.33
N TYR A 311 -5.84 20.73 12.94
CA TYR A 311 -6.10 20.28 14.29
C TYR A 311 -4.84 19.84 15.03
N SER A 312 -4.91 19.96 16.37
CA SER A 312 -3.97 19.35 17.31
C SER A 312 -4.79 18.81 18.48
N SER A 313 -4.70 17.52 18.76
CA SER A 313 -5.50 16.85 19.79
C SER A 313 -4.61 15.96 20.63
N ASP A 314 -4.62 16.18 21.95
CA ASP A 314 -3.93 15.31 22.89
C ASP A 314 -4.83 14.12 23.23
N VAL A 315 -4.24 12.92 23.19
CA VAL A 315 -4.89 11.66 23.52
C VAL A 315 -4.06 10.87 24.52
N SER A 316 -4.72 10.16 25.42
CA SER A 316 -4.02 9.37 26.44
C SER A 316 -3.47 8.08 25.89
N PHE A 317 -4.14 7.49 24.88
CA PHE A 317 -3.87 6.19 24.33
C PHE A 317 -3.93 6.26 22.80
N TRP A 318 -2.81 6.08 22.14
CA TRP A 318 -2.71 6.07 20.68
C TRP A 318 -2.28 4.70 20.16
N MET A 319 -3.06 4.14 19.23
CA MET A 319 -2.88 2.80 18.65
C MET A 319 -3.10 2.88 17.13
N PRO A 320 -2.10 3.37 16.35
CA PRO A 320 -2.21 3.45 14.89
C PRO A 320 -2.16 2.07 14.24
N TYR A 321 -2.92 1.92 13.12
CA TYR A 321 -2.94 0.67 12.35
C TYR A 321 -2.91 0.88 10.82
N CYS A 322 -3.29 2.06 10.32
CA CYS A 322 -3.28 2.36 8.89
C CYS A 322 -2.78 3.79 8.65
N GLY A 323 -1.48 3.95 8.37
CA GLY A 323 -0.87 5.27 8.25
C GLY A 323 -1.10 6.11 9.51
N ASN A 324 -1.76 7.26 9.35
CA ASN A 324 -2.13 8.17 10.45
C ASN A 324 -3.52 7.84 11.05
N VAL A 325 -4.13 6.74 10.67
CA VAL A 325 -5.40 6.29 11.23
C VAL A 325 -5.15 5.27 12.33
N GLY A 326 -5.79 5.46 13.48
CA GLY A 326 -5.66 4.60 14.65
C GLY A 326 -6.86 4.67 15.57
N MET A 327 -6.82 3.87 16.62
CA MET A 327 -7.76 3.89 17.75
C MET A 327 -7.19 4.79 18.83
N HIS A 328 -8.04 5.62 19.46
CA HIS A 328 -7.64 6.49 20.57
C HIS A 328 -8.85 6.93 21.42
N ASP A 329 -8.63 7.35 22.64
CA ASP A 329 -9.63 8.01 23.47
C ASP A 329 -10.01 9.39 22.91
N ALA A 330 -11.28 9.77 23.09
CA ALA A 330 -11.81 11.05 22.64
C ALA A 330 -12.58 11.72 23.79
N SER A 331 -11.84 12.27 24.74
CA SER A 331 -12.40 12.91 25.94
C SER A 331 -13.29 14.13 25.65
N TRP A 332 -13.18 14.71 24.47
CA TRP A 332 -14.05 15.81 24.00
C TRP A 332 -15.43 15.37 23.51
N ARG A 333 -15.70 14.06 23.44
CA ARG A 333 -16.99 13.50 23.06
C ARG A 333 -17.71 12.96 24.28
N SER A 334 -19.00 13.33 24.41
CA SER A 334 -19.88 12.78 25.43
C SER A 334 -20.73 11.61 24.93
N THR A 335 -20.81 11.42 23.59
CA THR A 335 -21.62 10.39 22.95
C THR A 335 -20.84 9.68 21.85
N PHE A 336 -21.11 8.38 21.69
CA PHE A 336 -20.51 7.50 20.71
C PHE A 336 -21.60 6.68 20.01
N GLY A 337 -21.25 6.07 18.90
CA GLY A 337 -22.15 5.24 18.09
C GLY A 337 -23.13 6.05 17.23
N GLY A 338 -24.16 5.38 16.74
CA GLY A 338 -25.19 5.98 15.91
C GLY A 338 -24.67 6.46 14.55
N ASN A 339 -25.22 7.55 14.04
CA ASN A 339 -24.83 8.15 12.76
C ASN A 339 -23.93 9.38 12.91
N ILE A 340 -23.32 9.59 14.09
CA ILE A 340 -22.48 10.76 14.38
C ILE A 340 -21.37 10.91 13.33
N TYR A 341 -20.76 9.80 12.91
CA TYR A 341 -19.67 9.77 11.93
C TYR A 341 -20.05 10.38 10.57
N LYS A 342 -21.33 10.40 10.20
CA LYS A 342 -21.77 10.91 8.91
C LYS A 342 -21.48 12.40 8.73
N ARG A 343 -21.66 13.22 9.78
CA ARG A 343 -21.54 14.68 9.75
C ARG A 343 -20.54 15.24 10.77
N ASN A 344 -20.30 14.54 11.90
CA ASN A 344 -19.43 14.95 12.99
C ASN A 344 -18.44 13.83 13.38
N GLY A 345 -17.94 13.11 12.39
CA GLY A 345 -16.92 12.08 12.56
C GLY A 345 -15.52 12.66 12.77
N SER A 346 -14.55 11.78 12.93
CA SER A 346 -13.12 12.09 13.04
C SER A 346 -12.49 12.40 11.66
N HIS A 347 -11.17 12.58 11.62
CA HIS A 347 -10.38 12.66 10.38
C HIS A 347 -9.95 11.27 9.85
N GLY A 348 -10.64 10.20 10.25
CA GLY A 348 -10.38 8.81 9.85
C GLY A 348 -10.16 7.87 11.03
N CYS A 349 -9.73 8.39 12.18
CA CYS A 349 -9.47 7.59 13.38
C CYS A 349 -10.77 7.04 14.01
N VAL A 350 -10.60 6.00 14.81
CA VAL A 350 -11.64 5.39 15.63
C VAL A 350 -11.59 6.05 17.02
N ASN A 351 -12.53 6.95 17.26
CA ASN A 351 -12.68 7.67 18.51
C ASN A 351 -13.43 6.81 19.53
N LEU A 352 -12.82 6.50 20.65
CA LEU A 352 -13.35 5.63 21.69
C LEU A 352 -13.65 6.36 22.99
N PRO A 353 -14.59 5.85 23.81
CA PRO A 353 -14.66 6.22 25.22
C PRO A 353 -13.32 5.94 25.91
N TYR A 354 -12.93 6.78 26.86
CA TYR A 354 -11.65 6.68 27.58
C TYR A 354 -11.42 5.30 28.19
N ALA A 355 -12.43 4.71 28.83
CA ALA A 355 -12.32 3.40 29.46
C ALA A 355 -12.05 2.27 28.45
N ALA A 356 -12.75 2.30 27.30
CA ALA A 356 -12.54 1.33 26.23
C ALA A 356 -11.14 1.46 25.63
N ALA A 357 -10.71 2.68 25.28
CA ALA A 357 -9.38 2.93 24.74
C ALA A 357 -8.27 2.50 25.69
N LYS A 358 -8.43 2.77 27.00
CA LYS A 358 -7.51 2.34 28.05
C LYS A 358 -7.39 0.82 28.11
N THR A 359 -8.54 0.13 28.16
CA THR A 359 -8.54 -1.35 28.27
C THR A 359 -7.93 -2.00 27.03
N ILE A 360 -8.23 -1.49 25.82
CA ILE A 360 -7.59 -1.98 24.60
C ILE A 360 -6.08 -1.74 24.68
N PHE A 361 -5.65 -0.52 24.98
CA PHE A 361 -4.24 -0.16 25.04
C PHE A 361 -3.42 -1.03 26.02
N GLU A 362 -3.98 -1.36 27.17
CA GLU A 362 -3.31 -2.18 28.18
C GLU A 362 -3.22 -3.67 27.80
N ASN A 363 -3.96 -4.09 26.76
CA ASN A 363 -4.06 -5.47 26.33
C ASN A 363 -3.63 -5.74 24.90
N ILE A 364 -3.32 -4.72 24.12
CA ILE A 364 -2.90 -4.82 22.71
C ILE A 364 -1.41 -4.53 22.58
N ALA A 365 -0.78 -5.01 21.51
CA ALA A 365 0.61 -4.74 21.18
C ALA A 365 0.78 -4.51 19.68
N ALA A 366 1.95 -3.99 19.28
CA ALA A 366 2.32 -3.91 17.87
C ALA A 366 2.21 -5.29 17.21
N GLY A 367 1.70 -5.32 15.98
CA GLY A 367 1.46 -6.55 15.23
C GLY A 367 0.08 -7.18 15.44
N TYR A 368 -0.69 -6.79 16.46
CA TYR A 368 -2.04 -7.33 16.67
C TYR A 368 -2.99 -6.90 15.53
N PRO A 369 -3.87 -7.80 15.06
CA PRO A 369 -4.77 -7.51 13.95
C PRO A 369 -5.93 -6.61 14.33
N VAL A 370 -6.23 -5.64 13.45
CA VAL A 370 -7.40 -4.78 13.47
C VAL A 370 -8.18 -5.06 12.19
N LEU A 371 -9.38 -5.60 12.33
CA LEU A 371 -10.26 -6.05 11.25
C LEU A 371 -11.40 -5.04 11.09
N VAL A 372 -11.30 -4.18 10.08
CA VAL A 372 -12.26 -3.11 9.82
C VAL A 372 -13.13 -3.48 8.63
N TYR A 373 -14.45 -3.44 8.81
CA TYR A 373 -15.41 -3.79 7.78
C TYR A 373 -16.70 -2.99 7.87
N GLU A 374 -17.51 -3.07 6.83
CA GLU A 374 -18.89 -2.62 6.77
C GLU A 374 -19.80 -3.83 6.67
N LEU A 375 -20.93 -3.80 7.38
CA LEU A 375 -21.95 -4.85 7.35
C LEU A 375 -23.34 -4.19 7.38
N PRO A 376 -23.94 -3.88 6.21
CA PRO A 376 -25.27 -3.31 6.12
C PRO A 376 -26.33 -4.16 6.86
N GLY A 377 -27.27 -3.49 7.52
CA GLY A 377 -28.28 -4.14 8.34
C GLY A 377 -27.88 -4.35 9.80
N THR A 378 -26.68 -3.85 10.20
CA THR A 378 -26.23 -3.84 11.60
C THR A 378 -26.28 -2.44 12.22
N GLU A 379 -26.91 -1.48 11.56
CA GLU A 379 -27.13 -0.15 12.09
C GLU A 379 -27.88 -0.22 13.43
N SER A 380 -27.39 0.51 14.44
CA SER A 380 -28.06 0.54 15.73
C SER A 380 -29.45 1.20 15.61
N PRO A 381 -30.42 0.82 16.45
CA PRO A 381 -31.75 1.51 16.49
C PRO A 381 -31.60 3.02 16.62
N LYS A 382 -30.64 3.48 17.39
CA LYS A 382 -30.26 4.90 17.52
C LYS A 382 -29.81 5.50 16.19
N ALA A 383 -28.95 4.82 15.43
CA ALA A 383 -28.49 5.29 14.12
C ALA A 383 -29.66 5.44 13.14
N ILE A 384 -30.57 4.46 13.13
CA ILE A 384 -31.76 4.46 12.29
C ILE A 384 -32.67 5.64 12.68
N ALA A 385 -32.93 5.84 13.98
CA ALA A 385 -33.72 6.95 14.47
C ALA A 385 -33.12 8.32 14.13
N MET A 386 -31.80 8.47 14.26
CA MET A 386 -31.07 9.71 13.89
C MET A 386 -31.19 9.98 12.38
N ASP A 387 -31.04 8.97 11.53
CA ASP A 387 -31.16 9.12 10.06
C ASP A 387 -32.60 9.49 9.64
N GLN A 388 -33.59 8.86 10.24
CA GLN A 388 -35.00 9.16 10.02
C GLN A 388 -35.34 10.61 10.42
N GLY A 389 -34.87 11.05 11.60
CA GLY A 389 -35.02 12.42 12.06
C GLY A 389 -34.34 13.45 11.14
N ALA A 390 -33.11 13.14 10.70
CA ALA A 390 -32.39 14.01 9.78
C ALA A 390 -33.11 14.14 8.42
N SER A 391 -33.66 13.08 7.90
CA SER A 391 -34.45 13.11 6.65
C SER A 391 -35.67 14.04 6.75
N VAL A 392 -36.31 14.07 7.92
CA VAL A 392 -37.44 14.99 8.16
C VAL A 392 -36.94 16.43 8.31
N VAL A 393 -35.81 16.66 8.96
CA VAL A 393 -35.16 18.00 9.01
C VAL A 393 -34.89 18.53 7.61
N ASP A 394 -34.36 17.69 6.72
CA ASP A 394 -34.10 18.07 5.33
C ASP A 394 -35.39 18.32 4.55
N ALA A 395 -36.44 17.53 4.76
CA ALA A 395 -37.76 17.75 4.15
C ALA A 395 -38.37 19.08 4.59
N ILE A 396 -38.29 19.43 5.88
CA ILE A 396 -38.76 20.71 6.42
C ILE A 396 -37.96 21.89 5.82
N ASN A 397 -36.65 21.77 5.76
CA ASN A 397 -35.80 22.80 5.14
C ASN A 397 -36.10 22.97 3.65
N GLY A 398 -36.53 21.88 2.97
CA GLY A 398 -36.90 21.88 1.56
C GLY A 398 -38.25 22.58 1.25
N ILE A 399 -39.08 22.93 2.26
CA ILE A 399 -40.29 23.74 2.07
C ILE A 399 -39.93 25.13 1.54
N GLY A 400 -38.87 25.73 2.03
CA GLY A 400 -38.41 27.05 1.62
C GLY A 400 -39.41 28.14 2.00
N GLU A 401 -39.53 29.18 1.13
CA GLU A 401 -40.52 30.24 1.27
C GLU A 401 -41.94 29.70 0.96
N VAL A 402 -42.88 29.92 1.91
CA VAL A 402 -44.24 29.35 1.81
C VAL A 402 -45.07 30.13 0.80
N SER A 403 -45.66 29.42 -0.13
CA SER A 403 -46.60 29.92 -1.16
C SER A 403 -47.80 28.98 -1.28
N LEU A 404 -48.81 29.35 -2.08
CA LEU A 404 -49.93 28.48 -2.40
C LEU A 404 -49.52 27.15 -3.06
N GLY A 405 -48.34 27.10 -3.67
CA GLY A 405 -47.77 25.89 -4.25
C GLY A 405 -47.07 24.97 -3.23
N SER A 406 -46.95 25.36 -1.96
CA SER A 406 -46.17 24.64 -0.94
C SER A 406 -46.97 23.50 -0.26
N GLU A 407 -48.25 23.27 -0.59
CA GLU A 407 -49.10 22.27 0.05
C GLU A 407 -48.48 20.87 0.09
N GLY A 408 -48.01 20.40 -1.06
CA GLY A 408 -47.40 19.07 -1.20
C GLY A 408 -46.16 18.90 -0.34
N ALA A 409 -45.28 19.90 -0.30
CA ALA A 409 -44.03 19.87 0.48
C ALA A 409 -44.34 19.84 2.00
N ILE A 410 -45.26 20.71 2.45
CA ILE A 410 -45.69 20.78 3.85
C ILE A 410 -46.36 19.47 4.29
N THR A 411 -47.32 18.96 3.49
CA THR A 411 -48.01 17.69 3.75
C THR A 411 -47.03 16.51 3.83
N ASN A 412 -46.08 16.43 2.90
CA ASN A 412 -45.07 15.39 2.91
C ASN A 412 -44.17 15.46 4.16
N ALA A 413 -43.70 16.65 4.53
CA ALA A 413 -42.90 16.85 5.74
C ALA A 413 -43.69 16.47 7.01
N ARG A 414 -44.99 16.85 7.11
CA ARG A 414 -45.86 16.48 8.22
C ARG A 414 -46.09 14.97 8.30
N ASN A 415 -46.38 14.32 7.19
CA ASN A 415 -46.56 12.88 7.13
C ASN A 415 -45.29 12.13 7.51
N ALA A 416 -44.13 12.58 7.01
CA ALA A 416 -42.82 12.02 7.38
C ALA A 416 -42.56 12.16 8.88
N TYR A 417 -42.82 13.34 9.49
CA TYR A 417 -42.68 13.54 10.93
C TYR A 417 -43.60 12.64 11.75
N ASN A 418 -44.87 12.53 11.35
CA ASN A 418 -45.88 11.71 12.05
C ASN A 418 -45.53 10.21 12.00
N GLY A 419 -44.84 9.76 10.95
CA GLY A 419 -44.37 8.38 10.80
C GLY A 419 -43.16 8.02 11.65
N LEU A 420 -42.53 9.00 12.31
CA LEU A 420 -41.35 8.75 13.15
C LEU A 420 -41.71 8.12 14.49
N SER A 421 -40.80 7.28 15.02
CA SER A 421 -40.81 6.88 16.42
C SER A 421 -40.55 8.10 17.34
N GLU A 422 -40.92 8.01 18.63
CA GLU A 422 -40.63 9.09 19.60
C GLU A 422 -39.15 9.40 19.71
N GLU A 423 -38.29 8.36 19.61
CA GLU A 423 -36.84 8.55 19.59
C GLU A 423 -36.41 9.35 18.34
N ALA A 424 -36.91 9.00 17.15
CA ALA A 424 -36.58 9.68 15.91
C ALA A 424 -37.08 11.14 15.89
N LYS A 425 -38.25 11.41 16.47
CA LYS A 425 -38.79 12.76 16.64
C LYS A 425 -37.88 13.65 17.48
N SER A 426 -37.16 13.09 18.48
CA SER A 426 -36.22 13.83 19.31
C SER A 426 -35.02 14.40 18.53
N TYR A 427 -34.74 13.87 17.34
CA TYR A 427 -33.68 14.32 16.43
C TYR A 427 -34.15 15.36 15.40
N VAL A 428 -35.45 15.70 15.36
CA VAL A 428 -36.00 16.73 14.45
C VAL A 428 -35.84 18.10 15.09
N SER A 429 -34.74 18.80 14.76
CA SER A 429 -34.37 20.07 15.39
C SER A 429 -35.14 21.28 14.91
N ASN A 430 -35.85 21.20 13.79
CA ASN A 430 -36.59 22.29 13.14
C ASN A 430 -38.09 22.06 13.07
N TYR A 431 -38.67 21.31 14.02
CA TYR A 431 -40.09 21.01 14.05
C TYR A 431 -40.98 22.28 14.11
N SER A 432 -40.56 23.31 14.88
CA SER A 432 -41.26 24.60 14.95
C SER A 432 -41.34 25.31 13.59
N THR A 433 -40.37 25.08 12.70
CA THR A 433 -40.41 25.61 11.32
C THR A 433 -41.53 24.97 10.50
N LEU A 434 -41.79 23.68 10.69
CA LEU A 434 -42.91 22.99 10.05
C LEU A 434 -44.25 23.57 10.54
N GLU A 435 -44.42 23.77 11.85
CA GLU A 435 -45.64 24.38 12.41
C GLU A 435 -45.87 25.80 11.89
N ALA A 436 -44.80 26.59 11.79
CA ALA A 436 -44.85 27.93 11.21
C ALA A 436 -45.22 27.91 9.71
N ALA A 437 -44.70 26.96 8.95
CA ALA A 437 -44.99 26.80 7.54
C ALA A 437 -46.47 26.41 7.33
N GLU A 438 -47.01 25.53 8.14
CA GLU A 438 -48.44 25.13 8.10
C GLU A 438 -49.37 26.32 8.41
N ALA A 439 -49.03 27.10 9.43
CA ALA A 439 -49.82 28.29 9.78
C ALA A 439 -49.79 29.35 8.66
N ALA A 440 -48.59 29.58 8.08
CA ALA A 440 -48.45 30.52 6.96
C ALA A 440 -49.23 30.05 5.72
N TYR A 441 -49.21 28.78 5.39
CA TYR A 441 -49.96 28.22 4.26
C TYR A 441 -51.47 28.37 4.48
N ALA A 442 -51.97 28.02 5.65
CA ALA A 442 -53.38 28.19 5.99
C ALA A 442 -53.82 29.65 5.87
N GLY A 443 -52.98 30.61 6.27
CA GLY A 443 -53.22 32.04 6.07
C GLY A 443 -53.34 32.41 4.59
N LEU A 444 -52.45 31.94 3.74
CA LEU A 444 -52.47 32.20 2.30
C LEU A 444 -53.72 31.60 1.61
N VAL A 445 -54.10 30.39 1.98
CA VAL A 445 -55.29 29.74 1.44
C VAL A 445 -56.56 30.53 1.83
N SER A 446 -56.62 30.97 3.12
CA SER A 446 -57.77 31.79 3.59
C SER A 446 -57.84 33.12 2.84
N GLN A 447 -56.70 33.78 2.62
CA GLN A 447 -56.62 35.04 1.90
C GLN A 447 -57.01 34.88 0.42
N GLU A 448 -56.56 33.80 -0.20
CA GLU A 448 -56.92 33.52 -1.59
C GLU A 448 -58.43 33.24 -1.73
N ALA A 449 -59.03 32.45 -0.83
CA ALA A 449 -60.45 32.22 -0.79
C ALA A 449 -61.28 33.54 -0.61
N GLU A 450 -60.78 34.45 0.24
CA GLU A 450 -61.35 35.77 0.42
C GLU A 450 -61.20 36.64 -0.83
N ASN A 451 -60.08 36.63 -1.48
CA ASN A 451 -59.84 37.32 -2.75
C ASN A 451 -60.76 36.81 -3.86
N GLN A 452 -60.94 35.50 -3.96
CA GLN A 452 -61.85 34.89 -4.93
C GLN A 452 -63.29 35.29 -4.66
N ALA A 453 -63.72 35.23 -3.39
CA ALA A 453 -65.10 35.67 -3.00
C ALA A 453 -65.33 37.15 -3.27
N ASN A 454 -64.31 38.01 -3.07
CA ASN A 454 -64.36 39.42 -3.41
C ASN A 454 -64.47 39.66 -4.92
N ASN A 455 -63.66 38.91 -5.71
CA ASN A 455 -63.66 39.02 -7.16
C ASN A 455 -65.03 38.56 -7.75
N GLU A 456 -65.60 37.48 -7.23
CA GLU A 456 -66.91 37.02 -7.61
C GLU A 456 -68.02 38.05 -7.26
N ALA A 457 -67.97 38.60 -6.04
CA ALA A 457 -68.89 39.63 -5.61
C ALA A 457 -68.80 40.89 -6.45
N GLN A 458 -67.59 41.32 -6.80
CA GLN A 458 -67.31 42.48 -7.67
C GLN A 458 -67.83 42.22 -9.11
N GLY A 459 -67.67 40.99 -9.63
CA GLY A 459 -68.19 40.60 -10.95
C GLY A 459 -69.69 40.69 -10.99
N GLN A 460 -70.38 40.18 -9.94
CA GLN A 460 -71.83 40.26 -9.79
C GLN A 460 -72.33 41.73 -9.66
N ALA A 461 -71.64 42.54 -8.86
CA ALA A 461 -71.97 43.95 -8.66
C ALA A 461 -71.82 44.74 -9.96
N ASN A 462 -70.73 44.50 -10.73
CA ASN A 462 -70.53 45.15 -12.03
C ASN A 462 -71.69 44.90 -13.03
N GLY A 463 -72.17 43.65 -13.06
CA GLY A 463 -73.34 43.32 -13.87
C GLY A 463 -74.58 44.13 -13.49
N VAL A 464 -74.81 44.41 -12.19
CA VAL A 464 -75.91 45.28 -11.75
C VAL A 464 -75.59 46.75 -11.99
N ILE A 465 -74.39 47.22 -11.81
CA ILE A 465 -73.94 48.57 -12.14
C ILE A 465 -74.24 48.88 -13.62
N ASP A 466 -73.93 47.93 -14.51
CA ASP A 466 -74.18 48.08 -15.95
C ASP A 466 -75.74 48.15 -16.24
N LEU A 467 -76.55 47.29 -15.59
CA LEU A 467 -77.98 47.35 -15.75
C LEU A 467 -78.57 48.69 -15.29
N ILE A 468 -78.09 49.19 -14.15
CA ILE A 468 -78.50 50.52 -13.66
C ILE A 468 -78.03 51.63 -14.64
N GLY A 469 -76.83 51.54 -15.17
CA GLY A 469 -76.31 52.48 -16.14
C GLY A 469 -77.07 52.51 -17.44
N GLN A 470 -77.66 51.38 -17.85
CA GLN A 470 -78.55 51.27 -19.04
C GLN A 470 -79.91 51.89 -18.88
N ILE A 471 -80.39 52.20 -17.65
CA ILE A 471 -81.69 52.90 -17.46
C ILE A 471 -81.66 54.26 -18.17
N GLY A 472 -80.57 54.97 -18.12
CA GLY A 472 -80.42 56.27 -18.73
C GLY A 472 -81.40 57.30 -18.17
N LYS A 473 -81.90 58.19 -19.05
CA LYS A 473 -82.94 59.18 -18.70
C LYS A 473 -84.22 58.45 -18.52
N VAL A 474 -84.88 58.64 -17.39
CA VAL A 474 -86.24 58.00 -17.10
C VAL A 474 -87.31 58.55 -18.04
N THR A 475 -88.07 57.65 -18.63
CA THR A 475 -89.22 57.90 -19.52
C THR A 475 -90.33 56.89 -19.17
N THR A 476 -91.56 57.06 -19.70
CA THR A 476 -92.66 56.14 -19.53
C THR A 476 -92.39 54.71 -20.01
N GLY A 477 -91.31 54.49 -20.80
CA GLY A 477 -90.84 53.18 -21.28
C GLY A 477 -89.77 52.56 -20.41
N SER A 478 -89.23 53.17 -19.33
CA SER A 478 -88.09 52.73 -18.54
C SER A 478 -88.43 51.64 -17.49
N GLY A 479 -89.77 51.32 -17.29
CA GLY A 479 -90.17 50.40 -16.21
C GLY A 479 -89.53 49.03 -16.23
N ASP A 480 -89.39 48.38 -17.41
CA ASP A 480 -88.81 47.05 -17.50
C ASP A 480 -87.26 47.08 -17.24
N ALA A 481 -86.57 48.15 -17.60
CA ALA A 481 -85.20 48.30 -17.31
C ALA A 481 -84.94 48.53 -15.80
N ILE A 482 -85.75 49.40 -15.17
CA ILE A 482 -85.67 49.63 -13.72
C ILE A 482 -86.00 48.38 -12.94
N LYS A 483 -87.09 47.66 -13.35
CA LYS A 483 -87.41 46.37 -12.68
C LYS A 483 -86.32 45.36 -12.80
N ARG A 484 -85.72 45.14 -13.97
CA ARG A 484 -84.56 44.22 -14.16
C ARG A 484 -83.39 44.60 -13.30
N ALA A 485 -82.97 45.85 -13.23
CA ALA A 485 -81.91 46.29 -12.36
C ALA A 485 -82.25 46.05 -10.87
N ARG A 486 -83.44 46.29 -10.41
CA ARG A 486 -83.89 46.04 -9.06
C ARG A 486 -83.90 44.56 -8.72
N ASP A 487 -84.46 43.72 -9.56
CA ASP A 487 -84.47 42.27 -9.37
C ASP A 487 -83.05 41.72 -9.32
N ALA A 488 -82.18 42.16 -10.21
CA ALA A 488 -80.76 41.77 -10.21
C ALA A 488 -80.04 42.24 -8.91
N TYR A 489 -80.26 43.47 -8.44
CA TYR A 489 -79.72 43.97 -7.19
C TYR A 489 -80.19 43.15 -5.98
N ASN A 490 -81.46 42.83 -5.93
CA ASN A 490 -82.03 42.05 -4.82
C ASN A 490 -81.47 40.62 -4.77
N ALA A 491 -81.07 40.05 -5.89
CA ALA A 491 -80.49 38.72 -6.00
C ALA A 491 -79.01 38.68 -5.56
N LEU A 492 -78.35 39.82 -5.41
CA LEU A 492 -76.92 39.87 -4.96
C LEU A 492 -76.82 39.44 -3.51
N SER A 493 -75.59 38.85 -3.20
CA SER A 493 -75.16 38.65 -1.82
C SER A 493 -74.95 40.00 -1.12
N ASP A 494 -74.94 40.04 0.20
CA ASP A 494 -74.66 41.28 0.95
C ASP A 494 -73.31 41.90 0.62
N ARG A 495 -72.27 41.04 0.37
CA ARG A 495 -70.93 41.46 -0.07
C ARG A 495 -70.96 42.15 -1.44
N ALA A 496 -71.70 41.60 -2.39
CA ALA A 496 -71.81 42.15 -3.73
C ALA A 496 -72.70 43.43 -3.73
N LYS A 497 -73.73 43.50 -2.90
CA LYS A 497 -74.56 44.71 -2.71
C LYS A 497 -73.77 45.91 -2.25
N ALA A 498 -72.82 45.68 -1.31
CA ALA A 498 -71.93 46.74 -0.80
C ALA A 498 -70.98 47.30 -1.88
N MET A 499 -70.77 46.58 -3.00
CA MET A 499 -69.90 46.97 -4.12
C MET A 499 -70.63 47.66 -5.25
N VAL A 500 -71.95 47.79 -5.20
CA VAL A 500 -72.75 48.49 -6.24
C VAL A 500 -72.63 50.00 -6.04
N SER A 501 -71.77 50.63 -6.78
CA SER A 501 -71.39 52.07 -6.59
C SER A 501 -72.46 53.07 -7.09
N ASN A 502 -73.45 52.67 -7.90
CA ASN A 502 -74.45 53.51 -8.44
C ASN A 502 -75.87 53.13 -7.98
N TYR A 503 -76.01 52.50 -6.78
CA TYR A 503 -77.30 52.10 -6.18
C TYR A 503 -78.26 53.28 -5.99
N ASP A 504 -77.72 54.47 -5.63
CA ASP A 504 -78.56 55.69 -5.48
C ASP A 504 -79.17 56.10 -6.81
N THR A 505 -78.51 55.81 -7.94
CA THR A 505 -79.13 56.09 -9.26
C THR A 505 -80.35 55.19 -9.51
N LEU A 506 -80.30 53.91 -9.09
CA LEU A 506 -81.45 53.03 -9.19
C LEU A 506 -82.60 53.50 -8.34
N THR A 507 -82.32 53.87 -7.10
CA THR A 507 -83.40 54.40 -6.19
C THR A 507 -84.02 55.74 -6.71
N ALA A 508 -83.20 56.63 -7.23
CA ALA A 508 -83.62 57.83 -7.86
C ALA A 508 -84.52 57.58 -9.10
N ALA A 509 -84.08 56.63 -9.97
CA ALA A 509 -84.87 56.23 -11.15
C ALA A 509 -86.23 55.58 -10.80
N GLU A 510 -86.30 54.84 -9.71
CA GLU A 510 -87.54 54.27 -9.22
C GLU A 510 -88.52 55.35 -8.69
N GLU A 511 -87.94 56.38 -8.05
CA GLU A 511 -88.79 57.50 -7.56
C GLU A 511 -89.26 58.38 -8.71
N GLU A 512 -88.46 58.65 -9.71
CA GLU A 512 -88.82 59.43 -10.88
C GLU A 512 -89.87 58.71 -11.76
N PHE A 513 -89.87 57.36 -11.76
CA PHE A 513 -90.75 56.52 -12.55
C PHE A 513 -92.16 56.35 -11.89
N LYS A 514 -92.33 56.59 -10.58
CA LYS A 514 -93.61 56.54 -9.87
C LYS A 514 -94.55 57.63 -10.31
#